data_252b08c8f4c3b59929e1c881af567f48
#
_entry.id   252b08c8f4c3b59929e1c881af567f48
#
_cell.length_a   1.000
_cell.length_b   1.000
_cell.length_c   1.000
_cell.angle_alpha   90.00
_cell.angle_beta   90.00
_cell.angle_gamma   90.00
#
_symmetry.space_group_name_H-M   'P 1'
#
loop_
_entity.id
_entity.type
_entity.pdbx_description
1 polymer ?
#
loop_
_entity_poly.entity_id
_entity_poly.type
_entity_poly.pdbx_seq_one_letter_code
_entity_poly.pdbx_strand_id
1 'polypeptide(L)'
;QSDDFSKLEIIKNKNFKGNKINLEKNNISIGNELSFSLNLKIGDEITILSPSGVQTIIGSMPKQKTFIVTSIFNSGLAEFDNNIALINLSTLEDFFGFKQEQRNLEIYLKNPKNIEKQKFVFQKVYDQELIYSWADMNSSLFSALKVERNVMFIILSLIIIVAAFNIISGLTILVKNKTKDIAILKSIGVLNKSIVKIFFLIGIIIGTSATIFGIFLGVTF
;
A
#
# COMPACT_ATOMS: atom_id res chain seq x y z
N GLN A 1 13.12 25.47 7.03
CA GLN A 1 11.76 25.80 7.39
C GLN A 1 11.19 26.61 6.25
N SER A 2 10.57 25.99 5.34
CA SER A 2 10.16 26.65 4.14
C SER A 2 8.66 26.47 4.03
N ASP A 3 7.96 27.58 3.95
CA ASP A 3 6.62 27.66 3.39
C ASP A 3 6.57 27.20 1.92
N ASP A 4 7.56 26.43 1.52
CA ASP A 4 7.78 25.99 0.15
C ASP A 4 7.18 24.61 -0.06
N PHE A 5 5.91 24.60 -0.42
CA PHE A 5 5.14 23.39 -0.77
C PHE A 5 5.69 22.65 -1.99
N SER A 6 6.58 23.27 -2.76
CA SER A 6 7.24 22.62 -3.89
C SER A 6 8.12 21.44 -3.45
N LYS A 7 8.44 21.35 -2.15
CA LYS A 7 9.22 20.27 -1.55
C LYS A 7 8.39 19.08 -1.08
N LEU A 8 7.06 19.19 -1.00
CA LEU A 8 6.21 18.05 -0.74
C LEU A 8 6.29 17.08 -1.92
N GLU A 9 6.86 15.91 -1.69
CA GLU A 9 7.06 14.87 -2.71
C GLU A 9 5.76 14.54 -3.47
N ILE A 10 4.63 14.55 -2.76
CA ILE A 10 3.32 14.25 -3.34
C ILE A 10 2.86 15.29 -4.38
N ILE A 11 3.41 16.53 -4.32
CA ILE A 11 3.01 17.65 -5.15
C ILE A 11 4.14 18.12 -6.08
N LYS A 12 5.40 17.77 -5.76
CA LYS A 12 6.63 18.31 -6.37
C LYS A 12 6.67 18.27 -7.90
N ASN A 13 6.11 17.24 -8.51
CA ASN A 13 6.15 17.00 -9.96
C ASN A 13 4.75 16.95 -10.60
N LYS A 14 3.73 17.48 -9.93
CA LYS A 14 2.34 17.34 -10.34
C LYS A 14 1.79 18.62 -10.99
N ASN A 15 0.69 18.47 -11.69
CA ASN A 15 0.05 19.56 -12.41
C ASN A 15 -0.58 20.56 -11.44
N PHE A 16 -0.16 21.82 -11.56
CA PHE A 16 -0.78 22.96 -10.89
C PHE A 16 -1.46 23.85 -11.91
N LYS A 17 -2.64 24.32 -11.56
CA LYS A 17 -3.27 25.46 -12.22
C LYS A 17 -3.09 26.67 -11.30
N GLY A 18 -2.63 27.80 -11.81
CA GLY A 18 -2.42 29.02 -11.03
C GLY A 18 -1.00 29.22 -10.51
N ASN A 19 -0.83 30.12 -9.55
CA ASN A 19 0.46 30.51 -9.02
C ASN A 19 0.97 29.48 -7.99
N LYS A 20 2.01 28.75 -8.34
CA LYS A 20 2.52 27.57 -7.63
C LYS A 20 3.13 27.87 -6.24
N ILE A 21 3.50 29.12 -5.94
CA ILE A 21 4.50 29.39 -4.90
C ILE A 21 4.05 30.41 -3.87
N ASN A 22 2.98 31.17 -4.10
CA ASN A 22 2.66 32.31 -3.25
C ASN A 22 1.48 32.01 -2.32
N LEU A 23 1.74 31.28 -1.23
CA LEU A 23 0.80 31.19 -0.11
C LEU A 23 1.08 32.33 0.89
N GLU A 24 0.70 33.53 0.51
CA GLU A 24 0.61 34.65 1.44
C GLU A 24 -0.49 34.38 2.49
N LYS A 25 -0.56 35.24 3.52
CA LYS A 25 -1.40 35.02 4.70
C LYS A 25 -2.88 34.73 4.42
N ASN A 26 -3.42 35.16 3.27
CA ASN A 26 -4.83 34.96 2.91
C ASN A 26 -5.03 34.07 1.68
N ASN A 27 -3.99 33.41 1.21
CA ASN A 27 -4.03 32.55 0.04
C ASN A 27 -4.17 31.08 0.44
N ILE A 28 -4.93 30.34 -0.39
CA ILE A 28 -5.11 28.91 -0.22
C ILE A 28 -4.89 28.19 -1.55
N SER A 29 -4.23 27.02 -1.48
CA SER A 29 -4.15 26.07 -2.57
C SER A 29 -5.03 24.86 -2.24
N ILE A 30 -5.93 24.48 -3.14
CA ILE A 30 -6.87 23.38 -2.94
C ILE A 30 -6.63 22.26 -3.92
N GLY A 31 -7.01 21.03 -3.55
CA GLY A 31 -6.92 19.91 -4.47
C GLY A 31 -7.97 19.99 -5.58
N ASN A 32 -7.68 19.34 -6.70
CA ASN A 32 -8.53 19.36 -7.89
C ASN A 32 -9.94 18.81 -7.62
N GLU A 33 -10.05 17.71 -6.88
CA GLU A 33 -11.34 17.10 -6.52
C GLU A 33 -12.16 18.03 -5.60
N LEU A 34 -11.51 18.69 -4.65
CA LEU A 34 -12.16 19.66 -3.77
C LEU A 34 -12.65 20.88 -4.57
N SER A 35 -11.87 21.35 -5.54
CA SER A 35 -12.27 22.41 -6.47
C SER A 35 -13.53 22.04 -7.24
N PHE A 36 -13.63 20.82 -7.75
CA PHE A 36 -14.83 20.33 -8.44
C PHE A 36 -16.03 20.19 -7.51
N SER A 37 -15.85 19.59 -6.33
CA SER A 37 -16.96 19.33 -5.40
C SER A 37 -17.59 20.62 -4.88
N LEU A 38 -16.79 21.67 -4.68
CA LEU A 38 -17.24 22.98 -4.20
C LEU A 38 -17.48 24.01 -5.32
N ASN A 39 -17.25 23.61 -6.58
CA ASN A 39 -17.30 24.47 -7.77
C ASN A 39 -16.47 25.75 -7.63
N LEU A 40 -15.26 25.63 -7.06
CA LEU A 40 -14.33 26.73 -6.82
C LEU A 40 -13.32 26.86 -7.96
N LYS A 41 -13.02 28.10 -8.34
CA LYS A 41 -12.01 28.46 -9.35
C LYS A 41 -10.93 29.33 -8.72
N ILE A 42 -9.83 29.48 -9.44
CA ILE A 42 -8.78 30.42 -9.04
C ILE A 42 -9.34 31.83 -9.02
N GLY A 43 -9.13 32.53 -7.92
CA GLY A 43 -9.67 33.87 -7.65
C GLY A 43 -10.94 33.87 -6.78
N ASP A 44 -11.58 32.72 -6.58
CA ASP A 44 -12.76 32.62 -5.72
C ASP A 44 -12.36 32.67 -4.24
N GLU A 45 -13.31 33.10 -3.41
CA GLU A 45 -13.15 33.13 -1.96
C GLU A 45 -13.75 31.88 -1.32
N ILE A 46 -13.03 31.34 -0.32
CA ILE A 46 -13.50 30.24 0.53
C ILE A 46 -13.36 30.64 1.99
N THR A 47 -14.41 30.45 2.77
CA THR A 47 -14.39 30.69 4.22
C THR A 47 -14.24 29.38 4.97
N ILE A 48 -13.18 29.27 5.76
CA ILE A 48 -12.91 28.11 6.61
C ILE A 48 -13.41 28.43 8.02
N LEU A 49 -14.07 27.45 8.61
CA LEU A 49 -14.56 27.48 9.99
C LEU A 49 -13.70 26.56 10.86
N SER A 50 -13.19 27.08 11.97
CA SER A 50 -12.51 26.25 12.97
C SER A 50 -13.46 25.93 14.12
N PRO A 51 -13.61 24.64 14.49
CA PRO A 51 -14.40 24.24 15.66
C PRO A 51 -13.80 24.75 16.98
N SER A 52 -12.48 25.01 17.02
CA SER A 52 -11.82 25.65 18.16
C SER A 52 -12.15 27.15 18.16
N GLY A 53 -13.27 27.49 18.75
CA GLY A 53 -13.79 28.86 18.80
C GLY A 53 -13.19 29.70 19.91
N VAL A 54 -13.53 31.00 19.84
CA VAL A 54 -13.30 31.93 20.97
C VAL A 54 -14.44 31.73 21.98
N GLN A 55 -14.10 31.48 23.24
CA GLN A 55 -15.08 31.46 24.31
C GLN A 55 -15.62 32.89 24.55
N THR A 56 -16.93 33.03 24.36
CA THR A 56 -17.63 34.30 24.61
C THR A 56 -18.59 34.12 25.80
N ILE A 57 -19.13 35.21 26.31
CA ILE A 57 -20.10 35.20 27.40
C ILE A 57 -21.38 34.40 27.05
N ILE A 58 -21.66 34.27 25.74
CA ILE A 58 -22.85 33.59 25.23
C ILE A 58 -22.56 32.15 24.77
N GLY A 59 -21.30 31.67 24.88
CA GLY A 59 -20.85 30.36 24.41
C GLY A 59 -19.65 30.42 23.48
N SER A 60 -19.25 29.27 22.94
CA SER A 60 -18.12 29.18 22.01
C SER A 60 -18.56 29.58 20.60
N MET A 61 -17.97 30.63 20.05
CA MET A 61 -18.18 31.01 18.63
C MET A 61 -17.05 30.45 17.78
N PRO A 62 -17.33 29.72 16.68
CA PRO A 62 -16.29 29.22 15.79
C PRO A 62 -15.49 30.37 15.17
N LYS A 63 -14.17 30.23 15.12
CA LYS A 63 -13.35 31.14 14.33
C LYS A 63 -13.62 30.93 12.86
N GLN A 64 -13.69 32.00 12.09
CA GLN A 64 -13.82 31.93 10.64
C GLN A 64 -12.75 32.81 9.99
N LYS A 65 -12.25 32.35 8.85
CA LYS A 65 -11.29 33.12 8.06
C LYS A 65 -11.53 32.84 6.57
N THR A 66 -11.57 33.90 5.80
CA THR A 66 -11.74 33.85 4.34
C THR A 66 -10.38 33.84 3.67
N PHE A 67 -10.21 32.97 2.69
CA PHE A 67 -9.03 32.82 1.86
C PHE A 67 -9.39 32.94 0.38
N ILE A 68 -8.43 33.37 -0.43
CA ILE A 68 -8.54 33.43 -1.89
C ILE A 68 -7.85 32.19 -2.47
N VAL A 69 -8.55 31.45 -3.32
CA VAL A 69 -7.98 30.30 -4.04
C VAL A 69 -6.99 30.81 -5.10
N THR A 70 -5.70 30.61 -4.85
CA THR A 70 -4.63 31.08 -5.75
C THR A 70 -4.06 29.98 -6.63
N SER A 71 -4.25 28.72 -6.25
CA SER A 71 -3.83 27.59 -7.05
C SER A 71 -4.66 26.34 -6.77
N ILE A 72 -4.71 25.46 -7.76
CA ILE A 72 -5.37 24.16 -7.67
C ILE A 72 -4.31 23.09 -8.04
N PHE A 73 -4.05 22.16 -7.14
CA PHE A 73 -3.12 21.07 -7.36
C PHE A 73 -3.83 19.76 -7.70
N ASN A 74 -3.13 18.87 -8.40
CA ASN A 74 -3.58 17.50 -8.65
C ASN A 74 -2.44 16.54 -8.27
N SER A 75 -2.60 15.81 -7.18
CA SER A 75 -1.63 14.83 -6.70
C SER A 75 -1.71 13.49 -7.44
N GLY A 76 -2.82 13.25 -8.15
CA GLY A 76 -3.17 11.97 -8.75
C GLY A 76 -3.80 10.99 -7.77
N LEU A 77 -4.07 11.40 -6.53
CA LEU A 77 -4.81 10.65 -5.51
C LEU A 77 -6.09 11.42 -5.19
N ALA A 78 -7.21 10.95 -5.71
CA ALA A 78 -8.50 11.62 -5.58
C ALA A 78 -8.89 11.88 -4.11
N GLU A 79 -8.62 10.93 -3.22
CA GLU A 79 -8.90 11.08 -1.79
C GLU A 79 -8.07 12.21 -1.15
N PHE A 80 -6.79 12.33 -1.53
CA PHE A 80 -5.93 13.42 -1.06
C PHE A 80 -6.41 14.76 -1.62
N ASP A 81 -6.69 14.82 -2.91
CA ASP A 81 -7.11 16.04 -3.60
C ASP A 81 -8.50 16.54 -3.13
N ASN A 82 -9.33 15.65 -2.58
CA ASN A 82 -10.64 16.02 -2.03
C ASN A 82 -10.59 16.52 -0.57
N ASN A 83 -9.59 16.09 0.20
CA ASN A 83 -9.56 16.31 1.64
C ASN A 83 -8.47 17.29 2.10
N ILE A 84 -7.55 17.68 1.23
CA ILE A 84 -6.39 18.50 1.61
C ILE A 84 -6.45 19.88 0.95
N ALA A 85 -6.22 20.87 1.77
CA ALA A 85 -5.96 22.24 1.34
C ALA A 85 -4.68 22.75 2.01
N LEU A 86 -3.91 23.58 1.31
CA LEU A 86 -2.62 24.09 1.75
C LEU A 86 -2.73 25.59 1.99
N ILE A 87 -2.33 26.01 3.18
CA ILE A 87 -2.26 27.43 3.57
C ILE A 87 -0.89 27.71 4.19
N ASN A 88 -0.57 28.98 4.34
CA ASN A 88 0.65 29.41 5.00
C ASN A 88 0.69 28.91 6.46
N LEU A 89 1.85 28.40 6.92
CA LEU A 89 2.00 27.79 8.23
C LEU A 89 1.72 28.77 9.38
N SER A 90 2.19 30.01 9.27
CA SER A 90 1.93 31.02 10.31
C SER A 90 0.44 31.33 10.41
N THR A 91 -0.24 31.38 9.27
CA THR A 91 -1.70 31.60 9.24
C THR A 91 -2.46 30.42 9.85
N LEU A 92 -2.02 29.18 9.59
CA LEU A 92 -2.63 27.99 10.18
C LEU A 92 -2.47 27.99 11.70
N GLU A 93 -1.29 28.31 12.19
CA GLU A 93 -1.01 28.39 13.62
C GLU A 93 -1.86 29.45 14.33
N ASP A 94 -1.93 30.65 13.76
CA ASP A 94 -2.75 31.74 14.29
C ASP A 94 -4.25 31.40 14.29
N PHE A 95 -4.71 30.78 13.21
CA PHE A 95 -6.12 30.47 13.02
C PHE A 95 -6.60 29.34 13.93
N PHE A 96 -5.84 28.26 14.02
CA PHE A 96 -6.18 27.11 14.88
C PHE A 96 -5.64 27.23 16.29
N GLY A 97 -4.76 28.19 16.58
CA GLY A 97 -4.14 28.38 17.87
C GLY A 97 -3.08 27.32 18.19
N PHE A 98 -2.44 26.75 17.18
CA PHE A 98 -1.36 25.78 17.37
C PHE A 98 -0.09 26.48 17.80
N LYS A 99 0.62 25.88 18.75
CA LYS A 99 1.95 26.32 19.19
C LYS A 99 3.02 25.65 18.31
N GLN A 100 4.18 26.30 18.20
CA GLN A 100 5.33 25.76 17.46
C GLN A 100 5.76 24.37 17.94
N GLU A 101 5.57 24.07 19.21
CA GLU A 101 5.88 22.77 19.83
C GLU A 101 4.96 21.64 19.33
N GLN A 102 3.82 21.98 18.73
CA GLN A 102 2.84 21.02 18.18
C GLN A 102 3.06 20.73 16.69
N ARG A 103 4.16 21.23 16.11
CA ARG A 103 4.47 20.97 14.70
C ARG A 103 4.91 19.54 14.50
N ASN A 104 4.35 18.90 13.50
CA ASN A 104 4.83 17.60 13.05
C ASN A 104 5.98 17.77 12.06
N LEU A 105 6.99 16.91 12.16
CA LEU A 105 8.09 16.82 11.23
C LEU A 105 7.90 15.60 10.33
N GLU A 106 7.81 15.81 9.03
CA GLU A 106 7.78 14.73 8.05
C GLU A 106 9.19 14.41 7.56
N ILE A 107 9.55 13.13 7.61
CA ILE A 107 10.86 12.64 7.17
C ILE A 107 10.66 11.68 5.98
N TYR A 108 11.20 12.04 4.83
CA TYR A 108 11.17 11.22 3.63
C TYR A 108 12.42 10.35 3.53
N LEU A 109 12.22 9.04 3.45
CA LEU A 109 13.30 8.07 3.33
C LEU A 109 13.66 7.82 1.87
N LYS A 110 14.96 7.75 1.56
CA LYS A 110 15.44 7.35 0.22
C LYS A 110 15.04 5.92 -0.14
N ASN A 111 14.95 5.04 0.86
CA ASN A 111 14.52 3.65 0.68
C ASN A 111 13.39 3.30 1.65
N PRO A 112 12.13 3.35 1.21
CA PRO A 112 10.96 3.10 2.07
C PRO A 112 10.81 1.64 2.50
N LYS A 113 11.49 0.69 1.84
CA LYS A 113 11.42 -0.75 2.20
C LYS A 113 11.97 -1.06 3.59
N ASN A 114 12.80 -0.18 4.16
CA ASN A 114 13.44 -0.37 5.46
C ASN A 114 12.80 0.49 6.57
N ILE A 115 11.55 0.87 6.42
CA ILE A 115 10.87 1.82 7.32
C ILE A 115 10.92 1.39 8.79
N GLU A 116 10.69 0.11 9.08
CA GLU A 116 10.69 -0.41 10.46
C GLU A 116 12.08 -0.27 11.14
N LYS A 117 13.15 -0.58 10.39
CA LYS A 117 14.51 -0.41 10.90
C LYS A 117 14.85 1.05 11.15
N GLN A 118 14.45 1.93 10.23
CA GLN A 118 14.69 3.36 10.38
C GLN A 118 13.87 3.95 11.52
N LYS A 119 12.62 3.57 11.66
CA LYS A 119 11.77 3.96 12.80
C LYS A 119 12.44 3.61 14.14
N PHE A 120 12.95 2.39 14.26
CA PHE A 120 13.67 1.96 15.46
C PHE A 120 14.93 2.81 15.76
N VAL A 121 15.67 3.21 14.71
CA VAL A 121 16.83 4.09 14.86
C VAL A 121 16.40 5.49 15.32
N PHE A 122 15.36 6.04 14.71
CA PHE A 122 14.82 7.35 15.10
C PHE A 122 14.27 7.34 16.53
N GLN A 123 13.56 6.28 16.94
CA GLN A 123 13.06 6.14 18.32
C GLN A 123 14.16 6.10 19.36
N LYS A 124 15.34 5.58 19.03
CA LYS A 124 16.51 5.61 19.93
C LYS A 124 17.14 6.99 20.07
N VAL A 125 17.02 7.83 19.06
CA VAL A 125 17.58 9.18 19.04
C VAL A 125 16.60 10.19 19.65
N TYR A 126 15.31 9.98 19.40
CA TYR A 126 14.21 10.84 19.84
C TYR A 126 13.25 10.02 20.71
N ASP A 127 13.72 9.64 21.91
CA ASP A 127 13.00 8.74 22.83
C ASP A 127 11.74 9.35 23.43
N GLN A 128 11.65 10.69 23.48
CA GLN A 128 10.50 11.43 24.00
C GLN A 128 9.45 11.78 22.92
N GLU A 129 9.75 11.54 21.62
CA GLU A 129 8.89 11.93 20.52
C GLU A 129 8.08 10.73 19.99
N LEU A 130 6.84 10.99 19.63
CA LEU A 130 5.99 9.99 19.00
C LEU A 130 6.30 9.89 17.50
N ILE A 131 6.87 8.78 17.10
CA ILE A 131 7.25 8.53 15.71
C ILE A 131 6.27 7.55 15.06
N TYR A 132 5.53 8.05 14.08
CA TYR A 132 4.61 7.25 13.29
C TYR A 132 5.15 7.09 11.88
N SER A 133 5.13 5.86 11.37
CA SER A 133 5.35 5.60 9.96
C SER A 133 4.01 5.73 9.20
N TRP A 134 4.08 5.94 7.90
CA TRP A 134 2.87 5.91 7.07
C TRP A 134 2.14 4.55 7.13
N ALA A 135 2.87 3.47 7.38
CA ALA A 135 2.31 2.15 7.60
C ALA A 135 1.51 2.06 8.91
N ASP A 136 1.96 2.74 9.98
CA ASP A 136 1.21 2.80 11.23
C ASP A 136 -0.08 3.62 11.05
N MET A 137 -0.01 4.72 10.32
CA MET A 137 -1.16 5.58 10.04
C MET A 137 -2.21 4.87 9.17
N ASN A 138 -1.76 3.94 8.31
CA ASN A 138 -2.62 3.13 7.44
C ASN A 138 -2.68 1.66 7.88
N SER A 139 -2.66 1.40 9.19
CA SER A 139 -2.59 0.05 9.77
C SER A 139 -3.71 -0.88 9.34
N SER A 140 -4.91 -0.35 9.14
CA SER A 140 -6.07 -1.12 8.62
C SER A 140 -5.82 -1.62 7.20
N LEU A 141 -5.26 -0.79 6.31
CA LEU A 141 -4.88 -1.20 4.96
C LEU A 141 -3.82 -2.31 4.98
N PHE A 142 -2.76 -2.12 5.79
CA PHE A 142 -1.71 -3.13 5.92
C PHE A 142 -2.21 -4.45 6.52
N SER A 143 -3.13 -4.36 7.48
CA SER A 143 -3.78 -5.53 8.05
C SER A 143 -4.62 -6.28 7.01
N ALA A 144 -5.39 -5.57 6.19
CA ALA A 144 -6.17 -6.16 5.10
C ALA A 144 -5.26 -6.85 4.07
N LEU A 145 -4.18 -6.20 3.62
CA LEU A 145 -3.20 -6.80 2.71
C LEU A 145 -2.50 -8.04 3.29
N LYS A 146 -2.25 -8.04 4.61
CA LYS A 146 -1.68 -9.20 5.29
C LYS A 146 -2.65 -10.38 5.33
N VAL A 147 -3.92 -10.10 5.59
CA VAL A 147 -4.99 -11.12 5.57
C VAL A 147 -5.14 -11.68 4.16
N GLU A 148 -5.22 -10.82 3.14
CA GLU A 148 -5.31 -11.21 1.73
C GLU A 148 -4.16 -12.16 1.34
N ARG A 149 -2.92 -11.79 1.65
CA ARG A 149 -1.75 -12.64 1.39
C ARG A 149 -1.84 -13.99 2.08
N ASN A 150 -2.28 -14.03 3.34
CA ASN A 150 -2.44 -15.27 4.08
C ASN A 150 -3.52 -16.17 3.47
N VAL A 151 -4.65 -15.59 3.07
CA VAL A 151 -5.74 -16.31 2.39
C VAL A 151 -5.27 -16.88 1.05
N MET A 152 -4.57 -16.07 0.24
CA MET A 152 -3.97 -16.55 -1.01
C MET A 152 -2.99 -17.69 -0.80
N PHE A 153 -2.16 -17.62 0.24
CA PHE A 153 -1.23 -18.71 0.59
C PHE A 153 -1.98 -20.00 0.95
N ILE A 154 -3.07 -19.91 1.73
CA ILE A 154 -3.89 -21.07 2.09
C ILE A 154 -4.54 -21.69 0.86
N ILE A 155 -5.12 -20.86 -0.03
CA ILE A 155 -5.76 -21.32 -1.27
C ILE A 155 -4.73 -22.04 -2.17
N LEU A 156 -3.56 -21.45 -2.37
CA LEU A 156 -2.49 -22.05 -3.17
C LEU A 156 -2.02 -23.37 -2.54
N SER A 157 -1.88 -23.43 -1.23
CA SER A 157 -1.51 -24.67 -0.51
C SER A 157 -2.55 -25.77 -0.72
N LEU A 158 -3.85 -25.42 -0.68
CA LEU A 158 -4.93 -26.38 -0.91
C LEU A 158 -4.91 -26.92 -2.35
N ILE A 159 -4.68 -26.06 -3.33
CA ILE A 159 -4.55 -26.46 -4.74
C ILE A 159 -3.39 -27.44 -4.92
N ILE A 160 -2.24 -27.17 -4.29
CA ILE A 160 -1.07 -28.06 -4.34
C ILE A 160 -1.40 -29.43 -3.73
N ILE A 161 -2.10 -29.47 -2.59
CA ILE A 161 -2.52 -30.71 -1.93
C ILE A 161 -3.45 -31.51 -2.86
N VAL A 162 -4.44 -30.89 -3.46
CA VAL A 162 -5.35 -31.57 -4.42
C VAL A 162 -4.57 -32.11 -5.62
N ALA A 163 -3.64 -31.33 -6.17
CA ALA A 163 -2.79 -31.79 -7.27
C ALA A 163 -1.93 -33.00 -6.86
N ALA A 164 -1.38 -32.99 -5.65
CA ALA A 164 -0.59 -34.11 -5.13
C ALA A 164 -1.44 -35.40 -5.02
N PHE A 165 -2.68 -35.31 -4.52
CA PHE A 165 -3.59 -36.46 -4.48
C PHE A 165 -3.93 -37.00 -5.87
N ASN A 166 -4.13 -36.15 -6.86
CA ASN A 166 -4.37 -36.54 -8.25
C ASN A 166 -3.17 -37.31 -8.82
N ILE A 167 -1.95 -36.84 -8.57
CA ILE A 167 -0.72 -37.55 -9.01
C ILE A 167 -0.58 -38.91 -8.32
N ILE A 168 -0.80 -38.98 -7.03
CA ILE A 168 -0.74 -40.24 -6.26
C ILE A 168 -1.76 -41.26 -6.80
N SER A 169 -3.00 -40.81 -7.02
CA SER A 169 -4.06 -41.66 -7.58
C SER A 169 -3.72 -42.16 -8.98
N GLY A 170 -3.23 -41.29 -9.84
CA GLY A 170 -2.80 -41.67 -11.21
C GLY A 170 -1.66 -42.67 -11.21
N LEU A 171 -0.63 -42.46 -10.39
CA LEU A 171 0.47 -43.40 -10.27
C LEU A 171 0.01 -44.75 -9.69
N THR A 172 -0.90 -44.74 -8.72
CA THR A 172 -1.46 -45.98 -8.12
C THR A 172 -2.20 -46.79 -9.17
N ILE A 173 -3.03 -46.14 -9.99
CA ILE A 173 -3.74 -46.80 -11.10
C ILE A 173 -2.75 -47.37 -12.12
N LEU A 174 -1.70 -46.60 -12.48
CA LEU A 174 -0.67 -47.01 -13.41
C LEU A 174 0.04 -48.30 -12.89
N VAL A 175 0.47 -48.32 -11.63
CA VAL A 175 1.11 -49.47 -11.00
C VAL A 175 0.16 -50.69 -11.01
N LYS A 176 -1.11 -50.48 -10.66
CA LYS A 176 -2.12 -51.55 -10.66
C LYS A 176 -2.31 -52.17 -12.03
N ASN A 177 -2.39 -51.32 -13.09
CA ASN A 177 -2.53 -51.81 -14.46
C ASN A 177 -1.29 -52.57 -14.96
N LYS A 178 -0.11 -52.27 -14.42
CA LYS A 178 1.18 -52.89 -14.76
C LYS A 178 1.56 -54.08 -13.83
N THR A 179 0.66 -54.54 -12.98
CA THR A 179 0.93 -55.60 -12.01
C THR A 179 1.42 -56.91 -12.66
N LYS A 180 0.84 -57.30 -13.84
CA LYS A 180 1.26 -58.51 -14.55
C LYS A 180 2.69 -58.34 -15.13
N ASP A 181 3.01 -57.20 -15.72
CA ASP A 181 4.33 -56.92 -16.28
C ASP A 181 5.38 -56.90 -15.15
N ILE A 182 5.03 -56.33 -13.96
CA ILE A 182 5.85 -56.32 -12.77
C ILE A 182 6.10 -57.74 -12.26
N ALA A 183 5.08 -58.60 -12.26
CA ALA A 183 5.21 -60.00 -11.85
C ALA A 183 6.18 -60.78 -12.76
N ILE A 184 6.11 -60.57 -14.05
CA ILE A 184 7.07 -61.16 -15.02
C ILE A 184 8.49 -60.70 -14.77
N LEU A 185 8.69 -59.39 -14.55
CA LEU A 185 10.00 -58.83 -14.25
C LEU A 185 10.58 -59.42 -12.94
N LYS A 186 9.75 -59.62 -11.92
CA LYS A 186 10.16 -60.28 -10.67
C LYS A 186 10.54 -61.76 -10.86
N SER A 187 9.82 -62.50 -11.70
CA SER A 187 10.13 -63.91 -11.97
C SER A 187 11.48 -64.12 -12.70
N ILE A 188 11.94 -63.09 -13.44
CA ILE A 188 13.25 -63.06 -14.09
C ILE A 188 14.35 -62.57 -13.13
N GLY A 189 14.01 -62.22 -11.88
CA GLY A 189 14.99 -61.80 -10.86
C GLY A 189 15.24 -60.31 -10.71
N VAL A 190 14.42 -59.42 -11.33
CA VAL A 190 14.55 -57.96 -11.17
C VAL A 190 14.25 -57.55 -9.74
N LEU A 191 15.17 -56.81 -9.11
CA LEU A 191 15.05 -56.33 -7.74
C LEU A 191 13.89 -55.34 -7.56
N ASN A 192 13.17 -55.47 -6.48
CA ASN A 192 12.09 -54.52 -6.14
C ASN A 192 12.53 -53.04 -6.16
N LYS A 193 13.77 -52.75 -5.76
CA LYS A 193 14.36 -51.39 -5.80
C LYS A 193 14.42 -50.81 -7.23
N SER A 194 14.69 -51.67 -8.20
CA SER A 194 14.74 -51.24 -9.62
C SER A 194 13.35 -50.90 -10.16
N ILE A 195 12.34 -51.69 -9.80
CA ILE A 195 10.95 -51.45 -10.16
C ILE A 195 10.45 -50.12 -9.54
N VAL A 196 10.70 -49.89 -8.27
CA VAL A 196 10.34 -48.63 -7.59
C VAL A 196 11.04 -47.42 -8.26
N LYS A 197 12.33 -47.57 -8.63
CA LYS A 197 13.08 -46.52 -9.33
C LYS A 197 12.48 -46.15 -10.65
N ILE A 198 11.95 -47.11 -11.43
CA ILE A 198 11.26 -46.85 -12.71
C ILE A 198 10.02 -46.01 -12.49
N PHE A 199 9.13 -46.40 -11.56
CA PHE A 199 7.91 -45.64 -11.28
C PHE A 199 8.20 -44.25 -10.69
N PHE A 200 9.24 -44.12 -9.89
CA PHE A 200 9.69 -42.83 -9.37
C PHE A 200 10.19 -41.92 -10.51
N LEU A 201 10.93 -42.48 -11.47
CA LEU A 201 11.41 -41.72 -12.63
C LEU A 201 10.25 -41.25 -13.53
N ILE A 202 9.23 -42.10 -13.73
CA ILE A 202 8.01 -41.74 -14.46
C ILE A 202 7.30 -40.56 -13.74
N GLY A 203 7.18 -40.61 -12.42
CA GLY A 203 6.61 -39.52 -11.63
C GLY A 203 7.37 -38.21 -11.77
N ILE A 204 8.70 -38.25 -11.79
CA ILE A 204 9.54 -37.05 -12.04
C ILE A 204 9.30 -36.49 -13.43
N ILE A 205 9.28 -37.35 -14.46
CA ILE A 205 9.06 -36.88 -15.86
C ILE A 205 7.70 -36.21 -16.01
N ILE A 206 6.65 -36.83 -15.45
CA ILE A 206 5.29 -36.23 -15.49
C ILE A 206 5.28 -34.92 -14.73
N GLY A 207 5.83 -34.88 -13.52
CA GLY A 207 5.86 -33.67 -12.70
C GLY A 207 6.64 -32.52 -13.33
N THR A 208 7.83 -32.80 -13.87
CA THR A 208 8.65 -31.77 -14.53
C THR A 208 8.00 -31.23 -15.83
N SER A 209 7.43 -32.11 -16.65
CA SER A 209 6.72 -31.69 -17.84
C SER A 209 5.52 -30.81 -17.52
N ALA A 210 4.69 -31.22 -16.55
CA ALA A 210 3.55 -30.41 -16.08
C ALA A 210 3.98 -29.04 -15.52
N THR A 211 5.10 -29.00 -14.78
CA THR A 211 5.64 -27.74 -14.24
C THR A 211 6.08 -26.80 -15.34
N ILE A 212 6.81 -27.30 -16.37
CA ILE A 212 7.25 -26.50 -17.51
C ILE A 212 6.04 -25.92 -18.26
N PHE A 213 5.03 -26.75 -18.54
CA PHE A 213 3.79 -26.28 -19.16
C PHE A 213 3.06 -25.24 -18.29
N GLY A 214 2.99 -25.47 -16.98
CA GLY A 214 2.37 -24.53 -16.04
C GLY A 214 3.06 -23.16 -16.00
N ILE A 215 4.41 -23.15 -15.97
CA ILE A 215 5.19 -21.90 -16.02
C ILE A 215 4.96 -21.18 -17.37
N PHE A 216 5.00 -21.91 -18.47
CA PHE A 216 4.77 -21.31 -19.80
C PHE A 216 3.40 -20.64 -19.90
N LEU A 217 2.34 -21.33 -19.45
CA LEU A 217 1.00 -20.75 -19.41
C LEU A 217 0.88 -19.58 -18.43
N GLY A 218 1.48 -19.67 -17.24
CA GLY A 218 1.41 -18.60 -16.23
C GLY A 218 2.19 -17.34 -16.57
N VAL A 219 3.17 -17.41 -17.49
CA VAL A 219 3.91 -16.23 -17.99
C VAL A 219 3.23 -15.60 -19.20
N THR A 220 2.44 -16.39 -19.97
CA THR A 220 1.75 -15.91 -21.17
C THR A 220 0.39 -15.28 -20.87
N PHE A 221 -0.19 -15.53 -19.71
CA PHE A 221 -1.41 -14.90 -19.19
C PHE A 221 -1.10 -13.86 -18.11
#